data_e87ab0a377921366250ed9046144cdab
#
_entry.id   e87ab0a377921366250ed9046144cdab
#
_cell.length_a   1.000
_cell.length_b   1.000
_cell.length_c   1.000
_cell.angle_alpha   90.00
_cell.angle_beta   90.00
_cell.angle_gamma   90.00
#
_symmetry.space_group_name_H-M   'P 1'
#
loop_
_entity.id
_entity.type
_entity.pdbx_description
1 polymer ?
#
loop_
_entity_poly.entity_id
_entity_poly.type
_entity_poly.pdbx_seq_one_letter_code
_entity_poly.pdbx_strand_id
1 'polypeptide(L)'
;MSTPTKTKRLATDTILFGISTFGSKMLVFLLTPLYTAVLLTEEYGIADLINTTVNLIYPVLTLAITDATLRYALDKNCSKRAVFGNSIVITVLSVFLLLAFYPVITVMNSEISLQLSHYWWYFVSTYAMYNIHLCFSNFIKGLEKTKLFAVQGIVQTVTVIVCNIYFLLVAKTGLQGYLLSIIIGFAVPTVLMFFAGGIYKLLFPFALDGKLLKEMLKYSIPMIPTLLAWSINMYINKYMLIGLLPAGEGLSASGIFSVANKIPSLLTAVLSIFTQAWQLSAISNVNDADESAYYTKVYGNMHIVSLVGCLFIIPLSKITSSILFDPSYFSAWRHIPFLTLSAFFSCLCGFLASAF
;
A
#
# COMPACT_ATOMS: atom_id res chain seq x y z
N MET A 1 -9.88 40.36 -3.07
CA MET A 1 -10.71 39.20 -3.42
C MET A 1 -10.09 37.95 -2.85
N SER A 2 -10.76 37.39 -1.95
CA SER A 2 -10.47 36.48 -0.87
C SER A 2 -9.96 35.11 -1.30
N THR A 3 -9.01 34.62 -0.58
CA THR A 3 -8.39 33.27 -0.58
C THR A 3 -9.27 32.09 -0.10
N PRO A 4 -10.59 32.04 -0.34
CA PRO A 4 -11.38 30.85 0.00
C PRO A 4 -11.08 29.68 -0.92
N THR A 5 -10.34 29.92 -2.01
CA THR A 5 -10.06 28.89 -3.02
C THR A 5 -9.00 27.86 -2.61
N LYS A 6 -7.95 28.23 -1.86
CA LYS A 6 -6.88 27.29 -1.47
C LYS A 6 -7.34 26.29 -0.38
N THR A 7 -7.94 26.78 0.69
CA THR A 7 -8.44 25.93 1.79
C THR A 7 -9.60 25.04 1.34
N LYS A 8 -10.53 25.61 0.54
CA LYS A 8 -11.65 24.85 -0.04
C LYS A 8 -11.16 23.77 -1.02
N ARG A 9 -10.15 24.09 -1.85
CA ARG A 9 -9.52 23.13 -2.76
C ARG A 9 -8.79 22.03 -1.99
N LEU A 10 -8.03 22.39 -0.94
CA LEU A 10 -7.34 21.45 -0.09
C LEU A 10 -8.32 20.48 0.61
N ALA A 11 -9.39 21.01 1.18
CA ALA A 11 -10.44 20.19 1.80
C ALA A 11 -11.13 19.24 0.79
N THR A 12 -11.45 19.75 -0.40
CA THR A 12 -12.05 18.92 -1.45
C THR A 12 -11.10 17.83 -1.93
N ASP A 13 -9.82 18.14 -2.13
CA ASP A 13 -8.80 17.18 -2.53
C ASP A 13 -8.60 16.08 -1.47
N THR A 14 -8.60 16.44 -0.19
CA THR A 14 -8.49 15.47 0.92
C THR A 14 -9.71 14.57 1.04
N ILE A 15 -10.92 15.12 0.88
CA ILE A 15 -12.14 14.31 0.87
C ILE A 15 -12.12 13.35 -0.32
N LEU A 16 -11.71 13.80 -1.51
CA LEU A 16 -11.56 12.95 -2.69
C LEU A 16 -10.53 11.84 -2.46
N PHE A 17 -9.39 12.15 -1.85
CA PHE A 17 -8.39 11.15 -1.47
C PHE A 17 -8.93 10.14 -0.44
N GLY A 18 -9.64 10.63 0.57
CA GLY A 18 -10.26 9.80 1.59
C GLY A 18 -11.28 8.82 0.99
N ILE A 19 -12.20 9.33 0.17
CA ILE A 19 -13.22 8.51 -0.53
C ILE A 19 -12.57 7.52 -1.49
N SER A 20 -11.56 7.93 -2.24
CA SER A 20 -10.83 7.05 -3.16
C SER A 20 -10.12 5.92 -2.41
N THR A 21 -9.43 6.23 -1.31
CA THR A 21 -8.72 5.24 -0.48
C THR A 21 -9.69 4.28 0.20
N PHE A 22 -10.77 4.79 0.78
CA PHE A 22 -11.80 3.96 1.41
C PHE A 22 -12.53 3.08 0.39
N GLY A 23 -12.94 3.67 -0.73
CA GLY A 23 -13.60 2.94 -1.81
C GLY A 23 -12.74 1.79 -2.34
N SER A 24 -11.44 2.02 -2.55
CA SER A 24 -10.51 0.99 -2.97
C SER A 24 -10.37 -0.13 -1.94
N LYS A 25 -10.23 0.20 -0.66
CA LYS A 25 -10.16 -0.82 0.42
C LYS A 25 -11.47 -1.59 0.57
N MET A 26 -12.61 -0.92 0.46
CA MET A 26 -13.93 -1.54 0.52
C MET A 26 -14.13 -2.52 -0.64
N LEU A 27 -13.74 -2.14 -1.86
CA LEU A 27 -13.84 -3.01 -3.03
C LEU A 27 -12.91 -4.24 -2.92
N VAL A 28 -11.68 -4.07 -2.45
CA VAL A 28 -10.78 -5.20 -2.17
C VAL A 28 -11.33 -6.12 -1.08
N PHE A 29 -11.98 -5.54 -0.06
CA PHE A 29 -12.68 -6.31 0.97
C PHE A 29 -13.84 -7.14 0.39
N LEU A 30 -14.65 -6.55 -0.49
CA LEU A 30 -15.75 -7.24 -1.16
C LEU A 30 -15.31 -8.41 -2.06
N LEU A 31 -14.05 -8.41 -2.51
CA LEU A 31 -13.45 -9.53 -3.24
C LEU A 31 -12.95 -10.67 -2.32
N THR A 32 -12.90 -10.45 -1.00
CA THR A 32 -12.39 -11.48 -0.07
C THR A 32 -13.17 -12.79 -0.15
N PRO A 33 -14.52 -12.81 -0.22
CA PRO A 33 -15.27 -14.04 -0.42
C PRO A 33 -14.87 -14.79 -1.71
N LEU A 34 -14.62 -14.07 -2.79
CA LEU A 34 -14.14 -14.65 -4.04
C LEU A 34 -12.77 -15.32 -3.87
N TYR A 35 -11.86 -14.64 -3.21
CA TYR A 35 -10.50 -15.16 -2.99
C TYR A 35 -10.54 -16.43 -2.14
N THR A 36 -11.29 -16.40 -1.03
CA THR A 36 -11.39 -17.55 -0.12
C THR A 36 -12.12 -18.74 -0.72
N ALA A 37 -13.05 -18.51 -1.66
CA ALA A 37 -13.77 -19.57 -2.36
C ALA A 37 -12.94 -20.26 -3.46
N VAL A 38 -11.93 -19.57 -4.01
CA VAL A 38 -11.18 -20.08 -5.18
C VAL A 38 -9.77 -20.50 -4.81
N LEU A 39 -9.10 -19.79 -3.91
CA LEU A 39 -7.72 -20.03 -3.51
C LEU A 39 -7.65 -20.88 -2.24
N LEU A 40 -6.73 -21.83 -2.21
CA LEU A 40 -6.39 -22.53 -0.97
C LEU A 40 -5.69 -21.59 0.00
N THR A 41 -5.75 -21.89 1.29
CA THR A 41 -5.08 -21.07 2.34
C THR A 41 -3.60 -20.89 2.10
N GLU A 42 -2.92 -21.95 1.64
CA GLU A 42 -1.52 -21.91 1.27
C GLU A 42 -1.26 -21.02 0.05
N GLU A 43 -2.08 -21.14 -1.02
CA GLU A 43 -1.96 -20.31 -2.22
C GLU A 43 -2.12 -18.81 -1.91
N TYR A 44 -3.11 -18.48 -1.06
CA TYR A 44 -3.27 -17.11 -0.61
C TYR A 44 -2.10 -16.64 0.25
N GLY A 45 -1.53 -17.53 1.07
CA GLY A 45 -0.30 -17.29 1.83
C GLY A 45 0.91 -17.00 0.93
N ILE A 46 1.08 -17.74 -0.16
CA ILE A 46 2.16 -17.52 -1.16
C ILE A 46 1.98 -16.14 -1.82
N ALA A 47 0.77 -15.83 -2.27
CA ALA A 47 0.49 -14.52 -2.88
C ALA A 47 0.76 -13.36 -1.94
N ASP A 48 0.38 -13.52 -0.68
CA ASP A 48 0.63 -12.53 0.37
C ASP A 48 2.11 -12.42 0.71
N LEU A 49 2.86 -13.53 0.74
CA LEU A 49 4.31 -13.56 0.91
C LEU A 49 5.00 -12.75 -0.20
N ILE A 50 4.63 -12.95 -1.46
CA ILE A 50 5.16 -12.18 -2.60
C ILE A 50 4.92 -10.69 -2.39
N ASN A 51 3.67 -10.28 -2.09
CA ASN A 51 3.32 -8.88 -1.91
C ASN A 51 4.03 -8.24 -0.71
N THR A 52 4.11 -8.94 0.41
CA THR A 52 4.78 -8.43 1.61
C THR A 52 6.28 -8.32 1.42
N THR A 53 6.89 -9.28 0.70
CA THR A 53 8.32 -9.23 0.36
C THR A 53 8.63 -8.06 -0.57
N VAL A 54 7.80 -7.80 -1.59
CA VAL A 54 7.93 -6.61 -2.46
C VAL A 54 7.92 -5.33 -1.59
N ASN A 55 6.95 -5.20 -0.68
CA ASN A 55 6.84 -4.03 0.20
C ASN A 55 7.98 -3.90 1.23
N LEU A 56 8.61 -5.01 1.63
CA LEU A 56 9.74 -4.99 2.55
C LEU A 56 11.04 -4.55 1.85
N ILE A 57 11.27 -5.04 0.63
CA ILE A 57 12.57 -4.83 -0.04
C ILE A 57 12.63 -3.57 -0.90
N TYR A 58 11.47 -3.02 -1.36
CA TYR A 58 11.48 -1.90 -2.30
C TYR A 58 12.25 -0.66 -1.77
N PRO A 59 12.16 -0.25 -0.49
CA PRO A 59 12.86 0.94 -0.03
C PRO A 59 14.38 0.78 -0.10
N VAL A 60 14.87 -0.44 0.12
CA VAL A 60 16.31 -0.77 0.07
C VAL A 60 16.80 -0.79 -1.36
N LEU A 61 16.15 -1.58 -2.22
CA LEU A 61 16.62 -1.78 -3.60
C LEU A 61 16.48 -0.52 -4.47
N THR A 62 15.43 0.29 -4.22
CA THR A 62 15.24 1.57 -4.92
C THR A 62 15.94 2.74 -4.22
N LEU A 63 16.64 2.51 -3.10
CA LEU A 63 17.23 3.56 -2.26
C LEU A 63 16.18 4.62 -1.86
N ALA A 64 14.91 4.21 -1.68
CA ALA A 64 13.76 5.07 -1.39
C ALA A 64 13.61 6.27 -2.36
N ILE A 65 14.12 6.17 -3.59
CA ILE A 65 14.13 7.26 -4.58
C ILE A 65 12.71 7.76 -4.91
N THR A 66 11.71 6.90 -4.76
CA THR A 66 10.30 7.23 -5.04
C THR A 66 9.78 8.33 -4.11
N ASP A 67 10.26 8.41 -2.87
CA ASP A 67 9.89 9.47 -1.91
C ASP A 67 10.60 10.79 -2.25
N ALA A 68 11.88 10.73 -2.64
CA ALA A 68 12.58 11.88 -3.19
C ALA A 68 11.91 12.39 -4.47
N THR A 69 11.37 11.50 -5.32
CA THR A 69 10.64 11.89 -6.53
C THR A 69 9.49 12.83 -6.22
N LEU A 70 8.68 12.53 -5.21
CA LEU A 70 7.58 13.39 -4.79
C LEU A 70 8.09 14.78 -4.36
N ARG A 71 9.09 14.81 -3.48
CA ARG A 71 9.62 16.07 -2.94
C ARG A 71 10.20 16.96 -4.03
N TYR A 72 11.10 16.42 -4.86
CA TYR A 72 11.79 17.19 -5.89
C TYR A 72 10.90 17.50 -7.11
N ALA A 73 9.85 16.69 -7.33
CA ALA A 73 8.84 17.03 -8.32
C ALA A 73 7.91 18.17 -7.87
N LEU A 74 7.76 18.44 -6.58
CA LEU A 74 7.08 19.63 -6.04
C LEU A 74 7.94 20.90 -6.12
N ASP A 75 9.27 20.77 -6.02
CA ASP A 75 10.18 21.91 -6.03
C ASP A 75 10.20 22.56 -7.43
N LYS A 76 9.82 23.84 -7.49
CA LYS A 76 9.75 24.62 -8.74
C LYS A 76 11.14 24.88 -9.35
N ASN A 77 12.19 24.84 -8.57
CA ASN A 77 13.57 25.10 -9.02
C ASN A 77 14.20 23.87 -9.69
N CYS A 78 13.61 22.68 -9.53
CA CYS A 78 14.12 21.44 -10.11
C CYS A 78 13.52 21.14 -11.47
N SER A 79 14.36 20.72 -12.42
CA SER A 79 13.91 20.24 -13.72
C SER A 79 13.07 18.98 -13.57
N LYS A 80 11.78 19.02 -13.88
CA LYS A 80 10.87 17.87 -13.78
C LYS A 80 11.36 16.69 -14.62
N ARG A 81 11.99 16.99 -15.76
CA ARG A 81 12.56 15.99 -16.67
C ARG A 81 13.74 15.25 -16.00
N ALA A 82 14.66 15.99 -15.37
CA ALA A 82 15.78 15.40 -14.66
C ALA A 82 15.34 14.61 -13.42
N VAL A 83 14.36 15.12 -12.65
CA VAL A 83 13.79 14.41 -11.52
C VAL A 83 13.22 13.06 -11.97
N PHE A 84 12.37 13.05 -13.01
CA PHE A 84 11.77 11.82 -13.52
C PHE A 84 12.82 10.87 -14.11
N GLY A 85 13.78 11.40 -14.91
CA GLY A 85 14.85 10.62 -15.51
C GLY A 85 15.72 9.91 -14.45
N ASN A 86 16.16 10.63 -13.42
CA ASN A 86 16.92 10.06 -12.31
C ASN A 86 16.13 8.99 -11.55
N SER A 87 14.85 9.25 -11.29
CA SER A 87 13.99 8.33 -10.53
C SER A 87 13.73 7.03 -11.28
N ILE A 88 13.41 7.11 -12.58
CA ILE A 88 13.12 5.91 -13.36
C ILE A 88 14.36 5.05 -13.58
N VAL A 89 15.54 5.66 -13.73
CA VAL A 89 16.80 4.91 -13.86
C VAL A 89 17.08 4.10 -12.60
N ILE A 90 17.01 4.71 -11.42
CA ILE A 90 17.23 3.99 -10.15
C ILE A 90 16.16 2.88 -9.98
N THR A 91 14.89 3.17 -10.31
CA THR A 91 13.82 2.17 -10.26
C THR A 91 14.09 0.99 -11.18
N VAL A 92 14.53 1.23 -12.42
CA VAL A 92 14.87 0.16 -13.36
C VAL A 92 16.12 -0.61 -12.92
N LEU A 93 17.16 0.09 -12.45
CA LEU A 93 18.35 -0.54 -11.89
C LEU A 93 18.02 -1.44 -10.70
N SER A 94 17.07 -1.08 -9.86
CA SER A 94 16.62 -1.90 -8.73
C SER A 94 16.01 -3.24 -9.19
N VAL A 95 15.35 -3.27 -10.36
CA VAL A 95 14.83 -4.51 -10.93
C VAL A 95 15.98 -5.42 -11.39
N PHE A 96 16.98 -4.86 -12.06
CA PHE A 96 18.19 -5.63 -12.44
C PHE A 96 18.95 -6.12 -11.22
N LEU A 97 19.04 -5.32 -10.16
CA LEU A 97 19.63 -5.74 -8.90
C LEU A 97 18.86 -6.91 -8.29
N LEU A 98 17.52 -6.85 -8.27
CA LEU A 98 16.70 -7.97 -7.81
C LEU A 98 16.94 -9.23 -8.64
N LEU A 99 17.02 -9.12 -9.97
CA LEU A 99 17.33 -10.26 -10.84
C LEU A 99 18.68 -10.88 -10.50
N ALA A 100 19.69 -10.06 -10.18
CA ALA A 100 21.02 -10.53 -9.78
C ALA A 100 21.02 -11.29 -8.43
N PHE A 101 20.01 -11.11 -7.59
CA PHE A 101 19.85 -11.84 -6.32
C PHE A 101 19.27 -13.26 -6.48
N TYR A 102 18.84 -13.67 -7.68
CA TYR A 102 18.26 -14.99 -7.91
C TYR A 102 19.14 -16.16 -7.39
N PRO A 103 20.46 -16.21 -7.68
CA PRO A 103 21.30 -17.30 -7.19
C PRO A 103 21.36 -17.36 -5.65
N VAL A 104 21.33 -16.21 -4.98
CA VAL A 104 21.35 -16.15 -3.52
C VAL A 104 20.07 -16.76 -2.95
N ILE A 105 18.92 -16.44 -3.53
CA ILE A 105 17.61 -16.97 -3.09
C ILE A 105 17.55 -18.48 -3.29
N THR A 106 18.07 -19.01 -4.39
CA THR A 106 18.05 -20.47 -4.67
C THR A 106 18.97 -21.28 -3.77
N VAL A 107 20.03 -20.69 -3.20
CA VAL A 107 20.91 -21.35 -2.24
C VAL A 107 20.34 -21.40 -0.83
N MET A 108 19.43 -20.47 -0.48
CA MET A 108 18.78 -20.43 0.82
C MET A 108 17.69 -21.51 0.89
N ASN A 109 17.89 -22.55 1.72
CA ASN A 109 16.93 -23.65 1.92
C ASN A 109 15.84 -23.31 2.97
N SER A 110 15.20 -22.14 2.86
CA SER A 110 14.05 -21.77 3.69
C SER A 110 12.76 -21.90 2.89
N GLU A 111 11.63 -22.16 3.56
CA GLU A 111 10.32 -22.23 2.89
C GLU A 111 10.01 -20.96 2.11
N ILE A 112 10.37 -19.81 2.66
CA ILE A 112 10.24 -18.50 2.02
C ILE A 112 11.02 -18.46 0.70
N SER A 113 12.29 -18.87 0.71
CA SER A 113 13.14 -18.83 -0.48
C SER A 113 12.69 -19.82 -1.56
N LEU A 114 12.21 -21.00 -1.15
CA LEU A 114 11.68 -22.01 -2.06
C LEU A 114 10.45 -21.48 -2.80
N GLN A 115 9.50 -20.86 -2.10
CA GLN A 115 8.30 -20.29 -2.71
C GLN A 115 8.63 -19.09 -3.61
N LEU A 116 9.53 -18.20 -3.18
CA LEU A 116 9.96 -17.06 -4.00
C LEU A 116 10.71 -17.50 -5.25
N SER A 117 11.51 -18.55 -5.18
CA SER A 117 12.22 -19.11 -6.35
C SER A 117 11.25 -19.81 -7.31
N HIS A 118 10.26 -20.56 -6.81
CA HIS A 118 9.24 -21.22 -7.61
C HIS A 118 8.39 -20.22 -8.40
N TYR A 119 7.96 -19.12 -7.72
CA TYR A 119 7.17 -18.06 -8.34
C TYR A 119 8.02 -16.84 -8.74
N TRP A 120 9.32 -17.04 -9.07
CA TRP A 120 10.30 -16.00 -9.30
C TRP A 120 9.85 -14.94 -10.31
N TRP A 121 9.34 -15.34 -11.44
CA TRP A 121 8.92 -14.40 -12.49
C TRP A 121 7.70 -13.56 -12.07
N TYR A 122 6.78 -14.14 -11.30
CA TYR A 122 5.67 -13.38 -10.73
C TYR A 122 6.16 -12.39 -9.67
N PHE A 123 7.11 -12.81 -8.82
CA PHE A 123 7.72 -11.94 -7.82
C PHE A 123 8.45 -10.75 -8.46
N VAL A 124 9.33 -10.98 -9.43
CA VAL A 124 10.06 -9.93 -10.15
C VAL A 124 9.11 -9.00 -10.91
N SER A 125 8.11 -9.56 -11.60
CA SER A 125 7.12 -8.77 -12.35
C SER A 125 6.26 -7.90 -11.42
N THR A 126 5.84 -8.44 -10.26
CA THR A 126 5.10 -7.68 -9.24
C THR A 126 5.97 -6.56 -8.68
N TYR A 127 7.24 -6.86 -8.34
CA TYR A 127 8.20 -5.87 -7.87
C TYR A 127 8.42 -4.75 -8.90
N ALA A 128 8.67 -5.11 -10.15
CA ALA A 128 8.91 -4.15 -11.22
C ALA A 128 7.70 -3.23 -11.45
N MET A 129 6.50 -3.82 -11.64
CA MET A 129 5.28 -3.05 -11.88
C MET A 129 4.88 -2.18 -10.68
N TYR A 130 5.02 -2.70 -9.46
CA TYR A 130 4.78 -1.94 -8.24
C TYR A 130 5.67 -0.69 -8.15
N ASN A 131 6.99 -0.85 -8.33
CA ASN A 131 7.93 0.26 -8.20
C ASN A 131 7.82 1.29 -9.33
N ILE A 132 7.60 0.84 -10.58
CA ILE A 132 7.34 1.74 -11.71
C ILE A 132 6.04 2.52 -11.44
N HIS A 133 4.97 1.84 -11.02
CA HIS A 133 3.71 2.48 -10.66
C HIS A 133 3.89 3.51 -9.53
N LEU A 134 4.63 3.16 -8.47
CA LEU A 134 4.91 4.04 -7.34
C LEU A 134 5.70 5.28 -7.76
N CYS A 135 6.73 5.10 -8.61
CA CYS A 135 7.51 6.20 -9.18
C CYS A 135 6.62 7.17 -9.98
N PHE A 136 5.77 6.65 -10.87
CA PHE A 136 4.83 7.46 -11.66
C PHE A 136 3.81 8.16 -10.78
N SER A 137 3.24 7.45 -9.83
CA SER A 137 2.24 7.95 -8.89
C SER A 137 2.78 9.12 -8.07
N ASN A 138 3.98 8.97 -7.48
CA ASN A 138 4.63 10.02 -6.71
C ASN A 138 5.04 11.22 -7.59
N PHE A 139 5.48 10.96 -8.82
CA PHE A 139 5.79 12.03 -9.77
C PHE A 139 4.54 12.83 -10.16
N ILE A 140 3.40 12.16 -10.46
CA ILE A 140 2.12 12.82 -10.78
C ILE A 140 1.60 13.64 -9.59
N LYS A 141 1.76 13.14 -8.36
CA LYS A 141 1.48 13.93 -7.14
C LYS A 141 2.37 15.17 -7.07
N GLY A 142 3.67 15.02 -7.33
CA GLY A 142 4.63 16.12 -7.34
C GLY A 142 4.38 17.16 -8.43
N LEU A 143 3.70 16.78 -9.51
CA LEU A 143 3.20 17.71 -10.54
C LEU A 143 1.87 18.36 -10.14
N GLU A 144 1.37 18.14 -8.93
CA GLU A 144 0.06 18.64 -8.44
C GLU A 144 -1.13 18.22 -9.31
N LYS A 145 -1.02 17.10 -10.07
CA LYS A 145 -2.10 16.56 -10.90
C LYS A 145 -3.03 15.66 -10.06
N THR A 146 -3.64 16.22 -9.01
CA THR A 146 -4.46 15.51 -8.02
C THR A 146 -5.61 14.72 -8.63
N LYS A 147 -6.28 15.28 -9.66
CA LYS A 147 -7.35 14.58 -10.37
C LYS A 147 -6.87 13.29 -11.05
N LEU A 148 -5.72 13.36 -11.75
CA LEU A 148 -5.15 12.18 -12.41
C LEU A 148 -4.70 11.14 -11.38
N PHE A 149 -4.14 11.59 -10.25
CA PHE A 149 -3.79 10.71 -9.13
C PHE A 149 -5.03 9.99 -8.55
N ALA A 150 -6.16 10.67 -8.39
CA ALA A 150 -7.40 10.05 -7.93
C ALA A 150 -7.95 9.05 -8.97
N VAL A 151 -7.98 9.44 -10.25
CA VAL A 151 -8.47 8.59 -11.34
C VAL A 151 -7.63 7.31 -11.47
N GLN A 152 -6.30 7.41 -11.39
CA GLN A 152 -5.44 6.22 -11.49
C GLN A 152 -5.71 5.20 -10.37
N GLY A 153 -6.01 5.65 -9.14
CA GLY A 153 -6.37 4.76 -8.03
C GLY A 153 -7.70 4.01 -8.28
N ILE A 154 -8.69 4.70 -8.85
CA ILE A 154 -9.96 4.08 -9.26
C ILE A 154 -9.72 3.08 -10.39
N VAL A 155 -8.95 3.45 -11.41
CA VAL A 155 -8.61 2.56 -12.53
C VAL A 155 -7.86 1.33 -12.03
N GLN A 156 -6.91 1.48 -11.11
CA GLN A 156 -6.21 0.37 -10.48
C GLN A 156 -7.19 -0.61 -9.83
N THR A 157 -8.10 -0.10 -9.02
CA THR A 157 -9.06 -0.93 -8.30
C THR A 157 -10.00 -1.66 -9.26
N VAL A 158 -10.57 -0.97 -10.24
CA VAL A 158 -11.45 -1.56 -11.26
C VAL A 158 -10.69 -2.62 -12.06
N THR A 159 -9.45 -2.34 -12.46
CA THR A 159 -8.62 -3.31 -13.20
C THR A 159 -8.39 -4.58 -12.38
N VAL A 160 -8.00 -4.44 -11.11
CA VAL A 160 -7.81 -5.59 -10.22
C VAL A 160 -9.10 -6.41 -10.08
N ILE A 161 -10.26 -5.76 -9.90
CA ILE A 161 -11.56 -6.45 -9.80
C ILE A 161 -11.86 -7.23 -11.07
N VAL A 162 -11.81 -6.57 -12.22
CA VAL A 162 -12.13 -7.19 -13.51
C VAL A 162 -11.18 -8.34 -13.81
N CYS A 163 -9.87 -8.16 -13.60
CA CYS A 163 -8.88 -9.21 -13.80
C CYS A 163 -9.09 -10.39 -12.84
N ASN A 164 -9.39 -10.13 -11.55
CA ASN A 164 -9.66 -11.21 -10.60
C ASN A 164 -10.92 -12.00 -10.98
N ILE A 165 -12.01 -11.32 -11.33
CA ILE A 165 -13.24 -12.01 -11.80
C ILE A 165 -12.91 -12.87 -13.03
N TYR A 166 -12.21 -12.32 -14.01
CA TYR A 166 -11.87 -13.05 -15.21
C TYR A 166 -10.95 -14.25 -14.94
N PHE A 167 -9.82 -14.05 -14.27
CA PHE A 167 -8.83 -15.10 -14.06
C PHE A 167 -9.28 -16.16 -13.05
N LEU A 168 -10.01 -15.78 -12.02
CA LEU A 168 -10.43 -16.73 -10.99
C LEU A 168 -11.72 -17.47 -11.35
N LEU A 169 -12.72 -16.78 -11.94
CA LEU A 169 -14.01 -17.41 -12.23
C LEU A 169 -14.11 -17.95 -13.66
N VAL A 170 -13.60 -17.21 -14.66
CA VAL A 170 -13.73 -17.58 -16.07
C VAL A 170 -12.58 -18.49 -16.51
N ALA A 171 -11.34 -18.00 -16.35
CA ALA A 171 -10.15 -18.73 -16.75
C ALA A 171 -9.73 -19.82 -15.75
N LYS A 172 -10.17 -19.73 -14.49
CA LYS A 172 -9.92 -20.70 -13.40
C LYS A 172 -8.43 -21.00 -13.21
N THR A 173 -7.59 -19.97 -13.25
CA THR A 173 -6.12 -20.10 -13.20
C THR A 173 -5.56 -20.09 -11.77
N GLY A 174 -6.41 -20.02 -10.74
CA GLY A 174 -6.02 -20.07 -9.32
C GLY A 174 -4.99 -18.99 -8.94
N LEU A 175 -3.97 -19.40 -8.22
CA LEU A 175 -2.92 -18.51 -7.71
C LEU A 175 -2.25 -17.67 -8.82
N GLN A 176 -1.95 -18.29 -9.97
CA GLN A 176 -1.29 -17.59 -11.08
C GLN A 176 -2.15 -16.44 -11.61
N GLY A 177 -3.47 -16.67 -11.74
CA GLY A 177 -4.42 -15.64 -12.16
C GLY A 177 -4.53 -14.50 -11.15
N TYR A 178 -4.52 -14.82 -9.87
CA TYR A 178 -4.50 -13.81 -8.81
C TYR A 178 -3.24 -12.93 -8.88
N LEU A 179 -2.05 -13.53 -9.04
CA LEU A 179 -0.79 -12.80 -9.19
C LEU A 179 -0.76 -11.93 -10.46
N LEU A 180 -1.26 -12.48 -11.59
CA LEU A 180 -1.41 -11.71 -12.84
C LEU A 180 -2.34 -10.51 -12.66
N SER A 181 -3.44 -10.68 -11.91
CA SER A 181 -4.37 -9.57 -11.63
C SER A 181 -3.70 -8.42 -10.89
N ILE A 182 -2.79 -8.71 -9.97
CA ILE A 182 -2.01 -7.71 -9.25
C ILE A 182 -1.05 -6.98 -10.21
N ILE A 183 -0.33 -7.72 -11.03
CA ILE A 183 0.64 -7.16 -12.01
C ILE A 183 -0.08 -6.23 -12.99
N ILE A 184 -1.18 -6.69 -13.59
CA ILE A 184 -1.99 -5.91 -14.53
C ILE A 184 -2.62 -4.71 -13.80
N GLY A 185 -3.03 -4.91 -12.54
CA GLY A 185 -3.55 -3.86 -11.67
C GLY A 185 -2.59 -2.68 -11.45
N PHE A 186 -1.29 -2.91 -11.48
CA PHE A 186 -0.28 -1.85 -11.49
C PHE A 186 0.05 -1.35 -12.89
N ALA A 187 0.06 -2.23 -13.89
CA ALA A 187 0.45 -1.89 -15.26
C ALA A 187 -0.54 -0.92 -15.93
N VAL A 188 -1.84 -1.20 -15.86
CA VAL A 188 -2.88 -0.38 -16.54
C VAL A 188 -2.89 1.08 -16.05
N PRO A 189 -2.96 1.38 -14.75
CA PRO A 189 -2.90 2.77 -14.29
C PRO A 189 -1.54 3.43 -14.56
N THR A 190 -0.45 2.68 -14.64
CA THR A 190 0.87 3.22 -15.04
C THR A 190 0.85 3.68 -16.49
N VAL A 191 0.27 2.89 -17.39
CA VAL A 191 0.06 3.27 -18.80
C VAL A 191 -0.86 4.50 -18.90
N LEU A 192 -1.93 4.55 -18.11
CA LEU A 192 -2.79 5.74 -18.03
C LEU A 192 -2.00 6.98 -17.61
N MET A 193 -1.20 6.90 -16.55
CA MET A 193 -0.37 8.01 -16.08
C MET A 193 0.68 8.42 -17.12
N PHE A 194 1.25 7.46 -17.84
CA PHE A 194 2.22 7.72 -18.91
C PHE A 194 1.63 8.63 -20.00
N PHE A 195 0.44 8.30 -20.51
CA PHE A 195 -0.19 9.05 -21.58
C PHE A 195 -0.93 10.29 -21.05
N ALA A 196 -1.87 10.15 -20.13
CA ALA A 196 -2.68 11.25 -19.61
C ALA A 196 -1.86 12.22 -18.74
N GLY A 197 -0.80 11.73 -18.07
CA GLY A 197 0.14 12.55 -17.32
C GLY A 197 1.09 13.35 -18.22
N GLY A 198 1.21 13.00 -19.50
CA GLY A 198 2.17 13.60 -20.42
C GLY A 198 3.62 13.23 -20.11
N ILE A 199 3.83 12.12 -19.40
CA ILE A 199 5.17 11.65 -18.98
C ILE A 199 6.00 11.27 -20.21
N TYR A 200 5.38 10.76 -21.27
CA TYR A 200 6.07 10.45 -22.53
C TYR A 200 6.85 11.64 -23.11
N LYS A 201 6.38 12.90 -22.87
CA LYS A 201 7.07 14.13 -23.31
C LYS A 201 8.34 14.42 -22.51
N LEU A 202 8.48 13.80 -21.34
CA LEU A 202 9.66 13.98 -20.48
C LEU A 202 10.75 12.94 -20.77
N LEU A 203 10.40 11.83 -21.42
CA LEU A 203 11.36 10.80 -21.82
C LEU A 203 12.22 11.21 -23.02
N PHE A 204 11.71 12.08 -23.89
CA PHE A 204 12.46 12.51 -25.07
C PHE A 204 12.48 14.05 -25.18
N PRO A 205 13.70 14.67 -25.13
CA PRO A 205 15.00 14.09 -24.85
C PRO A 205 15.14 13.65 -23.39
N PHE A 206 15.78 12.51 -23.17
CA PHE A 206 16.05 11.98 -21.83
C PHE A 206 17.09 12.84 -21.14
N ALA A 207 16.85 13.22 -19.88
CA ALA A 207 17.77 14.06 -19.11
C ALA A 207 18.12 13.40 -17.79
N LEU A 208 19.41 13.24 -17.56
CA LEU A 208 19.99 12.84 -16.28
C LEU A 208 20.78 14.02 -15.73
N ASP A 209 20.64 14.27 -14.45
CA ASP A 209 21.43 15.24 -13.70
C ASP A 209 22.05 14.57 -12.47
N GLY A 210 23.35 14.32 -12.54
CA GLY A 210 24.08 13.63 -11.48
C GLY A 210 24.17 14.46 -10.18
N LYS A 211 24.16 15.79 -10.24
CA LYS A 211 24.11 16.65 -9.06
C LYS A 211 22.76 16.51 -8.37
N LEU A 212 21.69 16.62 -9.13
CA LEU A 212 20.33 16.44 -8.62
C LEU A 212 20.12 15.01 -8.09
N LEU A 213 20.65 13.99 -8.78
CA LEU A 213 20.58 12.60 -8.30
C LEU A 213 21.23 12.46 -6.93
N LYS A 214 22.43 13.03 -6.74
CA LYS A 214 23.13 12.99 -5.46
C LYS A 214 22.33 13.67 -4.34
N GLU A 215 21.67 14.79 -4.62
CA GLU A 215 20.80 15.47 -3.66
C GLU A 215 19.56 14.63 -3.33
N MET A 216 18.90 14.02 -4.34
CA MET A 216 17.77 13.12 -4.17
C MET A 216 18.16 11.91 -3.30
N LEU A 217 19.29 11.27 -3.55
CA LEU A 217 19.80 10.15 -2.76
C LEU A 217 20.19 10.56 -1.34
N LYS A 218 20.83 11.73 -1.16
CA LYS A 218 21.13 12.27 0.16
C LYS A 218 19.88 12.48 1.01
N TYR A 219 18.75 12.79 0.38
CA TYR A 219 17.46 12.91 1.05
C TYR A 219 16.82 11.55 1.33
N SER A 220 16.82 10.64 0.35
CA SER A 220 16.06 9.39 0.45
C SER A 220 16.74 8.29 1.26
N ILE A 221 18.08 8.16 1.17
CA ILE A 221 18.82 7.10 1.89
C ILE A 221 18.58 7.15 3.41
N PRO A 222 18.61 8.31 4.09
CA PRO A 222 18.30 8.38 5.52
C PRO A 222 16.85 7.96 5.88
N MET A 223 15.93 7.92 4.93
CA MET A 223 14.55 7.46 5.16
C MET A 223 14.43 5.93 5.17
N ILE A 224 15.40 5.21 4.59
CA ILE A 224 15.35 3.74 4.47
C ILE A 224 15.14 3.06 5.84
N PRO A 225 15.89 3.39 6.91
CA PRO A 225 15.68 2.77 8.21
C PRO A 225 14.25 2.94 8.75
N THR A 226 13.66 4.12 8.56
CA THR A 226 12.28 4.39 8.97
C THR A 226 11.28 3.57 8.17
N LEU A 227 11.43 3.51 6.84
CA LEU A 227 10.56 2.71 5.97
C LEU A 227 10.68 1.22 6.26
N LEU A 228 11.90 0.73 6.53
CA LEU A 228 12.13 -0.66 6.95
C LEU A 228 11.50 -0.96 8.31
N ALA A 229 11.64 -0.08 9.28
CA ALA A 229 11.03 -0.26 10.60
C ALA A 229 9.51 -0.37 10.49
N TRP A 230 8.88 0.47 9.67
CA TRP A 230 7.46 0.37 9.36
C TRP A 230 7.08 -0.94 8.68
N SER A 231 7.85 -1.36 7.66
CA SER A 231 7.59 -2.61 6.94
C SER A 231 7.78 -3.83 7.83
N ILE A 232 8.82 -3.85 8.67
CA ILE A 232 9.06 -4.92 9.64
C ILE A 232 7.89 -5.00 10.62
N ASN A 233 7.48 -3.88 11.21
CA ASN A 233 6.34 -3.84 12.13
C ASN A 233 5.04 -4.39 11.50
N MET A 234 4.80 -4.10 10.22
CA MET A 234 3.60 -4.55 9.51
C MET A 234 3.65 -6.05 9.13
N TYR A 235 4.83 -6.59 8.79
CA TYR A 235 4.92 -7.87 8.11
C TYR A 235 5.66 -8.95 8.89
N ILE A 236 6.39 -8.62 9.97
CA ILE A 236 7.20 -9.58 10.73
C ILE A 236 6.39 -10.79 11.21
N ASN A 237 5.14 -10.57 11.63
CA ASN A 237 4.25 -11.64 12.10
C ASN A 237 4.05 -12.74 11.04
N LYS A 238 3.96 -12.36 9.76
CA LYS A 238 3.77 -13.31 8.65
C LYS A 238 5.03 -14.14 8.40
N TYR A 239 6.20 -13.49 8.42
CA TYR A 239 7.48 -14.18 8.29
C TYR A 239 7.74 -15.13 9.47
N MET A 240 7.35 -14.73 10.68
CA MET A 240 7.43 -15.59 11.85
C MET A 240 6.50 -16.80 11.73
N LEU A 241 5.27 -16.64 11.25
CA LEU A 241 4.36 -17.76 11.00
C LEU A 241 4.95 -18.74 9.99
N ILE A 242 5.52 -18.26 8.89
CA ILE A 242 6.11 -19.14 7.86
C ILE A 242 7.39 -19.80 8.36
N GLY A 243 8.21 -19.10 9.13
CA GLY A 243 9.52 -19.60 9.56
C GLY A 243 9.50 -20.49 10.82
N LEU A 244 8.48 -20.37 11.67
CA LEU A 244 8.41 -21.09 12.96
C LEU A 244 7.47 -22.31 12.94
N LEU A 245 6.49 -22.32 12.03
CA LEU A 245 5.58 -23.45 11.87
C LEU A 245 6.17 -24.51 10.92
N PRO A 246 5.70 -25.76 10.97
CA PRO A 246 6.10 -26.79 10.01
C PRO A 246 5.85 -26.38 8.57
N ALA A 247 6.64 -26.90 7.63
CA ALA A 247 6.53 -26.60 6.21
C ALA A 247 5.11 -26.84 5.68
N GLY A 248 4.58 -25.88 4.93
CA GLY A 248 3.20 -25.85 4.42
C GLY A 248 2.16 -25.31 5.42
N GLU A 249 2.31 -25.57 6.73
CA GLU A 249 1.41 -25.02 7.76
C GLU A 249 1.63 -23.51 7.92
N GLY A 250 2.89 -23.07 7.87
CA GLY A 250 3.24 -21.66 8.00
C GLY A 250 2.62 -20.76 6.93
N LEU A 251 2.63 -21.22 5.68
CA LEU A 251 1.99 -20.51 4.57
C LEU A 251 0.47 -20.46 4.71
N SER A 252 -0.14 -21.58 5.07
CA SER A 252 -1.59 -21.65 5.35
C SER A 252 -1.99 -20.71 6.49
N ALA A 253 -1.22 -20.72 7.60
CA ALA A 253 -1.44 -19.83 8.73
C ALA A 253 -1.28 -18.36 8.35
N SER A 254 -0.28 -18.01 7.54
CA SER A 254 -0.09 -16.67 6.99
C SER A 254 -1.24 -16.23 6.10
N GLY A 255 -1.77 -17.14 5.26
CA GLY A 255 -2.95 -16.91 4.42
C GLY A 255 -4.20 -16.61 5.25
N ILE A 256 -4.47 -17.44 6.28
CA ILE A 256 -5.59 -17.25 7.22
C ILE A 256 -5.44 -15.92 7.98
N PHE A 257 -4.23 -15.61 8.46
CA PHE A 257 -3.93 -14.35 9.16
C PHE A 257 -4.17 -13.12 8.24
N SER A 258 -3.79 -13.23 6.98
CA SER A 258 -3.96 -12.15 6.00
C SER A 258 -5.42 -11.91 5.64
N VAL A 259 -6.23 -12.97 5.54
CA VAL A 259 -7.69 -12.87 5.38
C VAL A 259 -8.32 -12.28 6.64
N ALA A 260 -7.93 -12.74 7.84
CA ALA A 260 -8.42 -12.20 9.11
C ALA A 260 -8.19 -10.68 9.22
N ASN A 261 -7.05 -10.19 8.72
CA ASN A 261 -6.70 -8.76 8.77
C ASN A 261 -7.56 -7.88 7.85
N LYS A 262 -8.32 -8.46 6.90
CA LYS A 262 -9.20 -7.68 6.00
C LYS A 262 -10.31 -6.95 6.77
N ILE A 263 -10.89 -7.57 7.79
CA ILE A 263 -11.97 -6.97 8.58
C ILE A 263 -11.44 -5.78 9.43
N PRO A 264 -10.39 -5.92 10.26
CA PRO A 264 -9.80 -4.78 10.97
C PRO A 264 -9.28 -3.67 10.06
N SER A 265 -8.83 -4.01 8.85
CA SER A 265 -8.36 -3.02 7.87
C SER A 265 -9.44 -2.04 7.42
N LEU A 266 -10.72 -2.38 7.50
CA LEU A 266 -11.84 -1.45 7.26
C LEU A 266 -11.91 -0.39 8.37
N LEU A 267 -11.71 -0.79 9.62
CA LEU A 267 -11.66 0.16 10.74
C LEU A 267 -10.52 1.17 10.53
N THR A 268 -9.31 0.69 10.21
CA THR A 268 -8.18 1.58 9.93
C THR A 268 -8.43 2.48 8.73
N ALA A 269 -9.17 2.03 7.71
CA ALA A 269 -9.53 2.84 6.55
C ALA A 269 -10.46 3.99 6.93
N VAL A 270 -11.50 3.73 7.72
CA VAL A 270 -12.41 4.76 8.24
C VAL A 270 -11.64 5.78 9.06
N LEU A 271 -10.81 5.31 10.00
CA LEU A 271 -10.05 6.18 10.88
C LEU A 271 -8.98 6.99 10.12
N SER A 272 -8.42 6.46 9.04
CA SER A 272 -7.47 7.20 8.20
C SER A 272 -8.10 8.41 7.51
N ILE A 273 -9.37 8.32 7.10
CA ILE A 273 -10.12 9.46 6.56
C ILE A 273 -10.29 10.54 7.63
N PHE A 274 -10.66 10.10 8.83
CA PHE A 274 -10.81 11.02 9.96
C PHE A 274 -9.48 11.73 10.30
N THR A 275 -8.38 10.99 10.34
CA THR A 275 -7.04 11.56 10.60
C THR A 275 -6.62 12.55 9.50
N GLN A 276 -6.90 12.26 8.24
CA GLN A 276 -6.61 13.18 7.13
C GLN A 276 -7.44 14.48 7.22
N ALA A 277 -8.73 14.37 7.53
CA ALA A 277 -9.59 15.54 7.75
C ALA A 277 -9.13 16.38 8.94
N TRP A 278 -8.71 15.70 10.01
CA TRP A 278 -8.14 16.32 11.19
C TRP A 278 -6.85 17.10 10.89
N GLN A 279 -5.86 16.49 10.22
CA GLN A 279 -4.58 17.13 9.88
C GLN A 279 -4.79 18.46 9.14
N LEU A 280 -5.77 18.53 8.24
CA LEU A 280 -6.13 19.76 7.56
C LEU A 280 -6.69 20.83 8.50
N SER A 281 -7.55 20.42 9.44
CA SER A 281 -8.13 21.34 10.42
C SER A 281 -7.08 21.86 11.40
N ALA A 282 -6.15 20.99 11.82
CA ALA A 282 -5.04 21.36 12.68
C ALA A 282 -4.12 22.41 12.02
N ILE A 283 -3.76 22.24 10.76
CA ILE A 283 -2.92 23.19 10.00
C ILE A 283 -3.63 24.56 9.84
N SER A 284 -4.97 24.57 9.74
CA SER A 284 -5.72 25.82 9.56
C SER A 284 -5.90 26.64 10.83
N ASN A 285 -5.79 26.03 12.02
CA ASN A 285 -6.14 26.65 13.32
C ASN A 285 -4.93 26.86 14.26
N VAL A 286 -3.71 26.83 13.76
CA VAL A 286 -2.44 26.91 14.53
C VAL A 286 -2.28 28.16 15.44
N ASN A 287 -3.22 29.12 15.42
CA ASN A 287 -3.10 30.37 16.18
C ASN A 287 -4.28 30.64 17.15
N ASP A 288 -5.14 29.68 17.44
CA ASP A 288 -6.27 29.88 18.35
C ASP A 288 -5.92 29.54 19.81
N ALA A 289 -6.31 30.39 20.73
CA ALA A 289 -6.05 30.27 22.18
C ALA A 289 -6.64 28.98 22.81
N ASP A 290 -7.54 28.29 22.14
CA ASP A 290 -8.23 27.05 22.58
C ASP A 290 -7.72 25.76 21.88
N GLU A 291 -6.50 25.78 21.33
CA GLU A 291 -5.92 24.66 20.58
C GLU A 291 -5.93 23.35 21.39
N SER A 292 -5.52 23.37 22.63
CA SER A 292 -5.48 22.20 23.53
C SER A 292 -6.85 21.55 23.75
N ALA A 293 -7.90 22.36 23.97
CA ALA A 293 -9.26 21.86 24.15
C ALA A 293 -9.81 21.24 22.86
N TYR A 294 -9.48 21.81 21.72
CA TYR A 294 -9.85 21.27 20.41
C TYR A 294 -9.17 19.92 20.12
N TYR A 295 -7.84 19.80 20.36
CA TYR A 295 -7.10 18.54 20.24
C TYR A 295 -7.71 17.44 21.12
N THR A 296 -8.01 17.76 22.39
CA THR A 296 -8.61 16.81 23.33
C THR A 296 -9.98 16.32 22.85
N LYS A 297 -10.81 17.21 22.33
CA LYS A 297 -12.15 16.86 21.82
C LYS A 297 -12.07 15.95 20.59
N VAL A 298 -11.16 16.24 19.66
CA VAL A 298 -10.98 15.44 18.44
C VAL A 298 -10.43 14.06 18.77
N TYR A 299 -9.43 13.99 19.65
CA TYR A 299 -8.87 12.72 20.15
C TYR A 299 -9.96 11.88 20.84
N GLY A 300 -10.78 12.51 21.70
CA GLY A 300 -11.90 11.84 22.36
C GLY A 300 -12.91 11.26 21.34
N ASN A 301 -13.28 12.02 20.33
CA ASN A 301 -14.18 11.55 19.29
C ASN A 301 -13.59 10.38 18.49
N MET A 302 -12.30 10.46 18.13
CA MET A 302 -11.60 9.37 17.45
C MET A 302 -11.55 8.12 18.32
N HIS A 303 -11.29 8.27 19.61
CA HIS A 303 -11.30 7.17 20.58
C HIS A 303 -12.66 6.49 20.64
N ILE A 304 -13.75 7.27 20.74
CA ILE A 304 -15.13 6.76 20.76
C ILE A 304 -15.45 6.00 19.46
N VAL A 305 -15.16 6.58 18.29
CA VAL A 305 -15.43 5.93 16.99
C VAL A 305 -14.64 4.62 16.87
N SER A 306 -13.38 4.63 17.30
CA SER A 306 -12.54 3.43 17.28
C SER A 306 -13.07 2.36 18.24
N LEU A 307 -13.49 2.74 19.45
CA LEU A 307 -14.05 1.84 20.45
C LEU A 307 -15.36 1.21 19.95
N VAL A 308 -16.26 2.04 19.41
CA VAL A 308 -17.51 1.55 18.80
C VAL A 308 -17.22 0.55 17.67
N GLY A 309 -16.25 0.84 16.81
CA GLY A 309 -15.80 -0.10 15.79
C GLY A 309 -15.35 -1.43 16.38
N CYS A 310 -14.56 -1.42 17.45
CA CYS A 310 -14.14 -2.63 18.16
C CYS A 310 -15.32 -3.40 18.77
N LEU A 311 -16.27 -2.68 19.41
CA LEU A 311 -17.47 -3.28 20.00
C LEU A 311 -18.37 -3.95 18.97
N PHE A 312 -18.36 -3.52 17.71
CA PHE A 312 -19.07 -4.20 16.63
C PHE A 312 -18.25 -5.36 16.03
N ILE A 313 -16.99 -5.12 15.69
CA ILE A 313 -16.17 -6.11 14.95
C ILE A 313 -15.87 -7.33 15.81
N ILE A 314 -15.50 -7.16 17.09
CA ILE A 314 -15.05 -8.26 17.94
C ILE A 314 -16.14 -9.29 18.21
N PRO A 315 -17.35 -8.93 18.69
CA PRO A 315 -18.42 -9.89 18.93
C PRO A 315 -18.94 -10.54 17.65
N LEU A 316 -18.94 -9.79 16.54
CA LEU A 316 -19.43 -10.26 15.25
C LEU A 316 -18.39 -11.04 14.46
N SER A 317 -17.14 -11.17 14.94
CA SER A 317 -16.02 -11.81 14.23
C SER A 317 -16.35 -13.22 13.72
N LYS A 318 -17.02 -14.04 14.53
CA LYS A 318 -17.41 -15.39 14.16
C LYS A 318 -18.50 -15.40 13.08
N ILE A 319 -19.48 -14.51 13.20
CA ILE A 319 -20.59 -14.39 12.24
C ILE A 319 -20.06 -13.85 10.91
N THR A 320 -19.27 -12.79 10.94
CA THR A 320 -18.69 -12.21 9.74
C THR A 320 -17.77 -13.18 9.01
N SER A 321 -16.97 -13.96 9.75
CA SER A 321 -16.12 -15.00 9.15
C SER A 321 -16.95 -16.13 8.49
N SER A 322 -18.07 -16.54 9.10
CA SER A 322 -18.91 -17.58 8.52
C SER A 322 -19.67 -17.14 7.27
N ILE A 323 -19.91 -15.84 7.11
CA ILE A 323 -20.61 -15.28 5.94
C ILE A 323 -19.63 -14.95 4.81
N LEU A 324 -18.45 -14.41 5.17
CA LEU A 324 -17.53 -13.83 4.19
C LEU A 324 -16.43 -14.78 3.74
N PHE A 325 -16.10 -15.81 4.54
CA PHE A 325 -14.97 -16.67 4.25
C PHE A 325 -15.45 -18.11 3.97
N ASP A 326 -14.74 -18.77 3.06
CA ASP A 326 -14.89 -20.21 2.85
C ASP A 326 -14.59 -20.98 4.15
N PRO A 327 -15.22 -22.16 4.38
CA PRO A 327 -14.97 -22.99 5.56
C PRO A 327 -13.50 -23.28 5.85
N SER A 328 -12.64 -23.38 4.82
CA SER A 328 -11.18 -23.56 4.97
C SER A 328 -10.48 -22.40 5.69
N TYR A 329 -11.04 -21.19 5.59
CA TYR A 329 -10.55 -19.98 6.26
C TYR A 329 -11.32 -19.63 7.54
N PHE A 330 -12.29 -20.46 7.95
CA PHE A 330 -13.16 -20.12 9.08
C PHE A 330 -12.37 -19.83 10.38
N SER A 331 -11.24 -20.50 10.61
CA SER A 331 -10.39 -20.26 11.79
C SER A 331 -9.88 -18.81 11.91
N ALA A 332 -9.97 -18.00 10.84
CA ALA A 332 -9.61 -16.57 10.83
C ALA A 332 -10.33 -15.75 11.92
N TRP A 333 -11.57 -16.15 12.30
CA TRP A 333 -12.34 -15.47 13.34
C TRP A 333 -11.60 -15.35 14.67
N ARG A 334 -10.71 -16.30 14.99
CA ARG A 334 -9.94 -16.31 16.24
C ARG A 334 -8.91 -15.18 16.28
N HIS A 335 -8.40 -14.75 15.14
CA HIS A 335 -7.39 -13.72 15.02
C HIS A 335 -7.98 -12.29 14.92
N ILE A 336 -9.23 -12.18 14.41
CA ILE A 336 -9.90 -10.88 14.19
C ILE A 336 -9.97 -10.02 15.45
N PRO A 337 -10.32 -10.52 16.65
CA PRO A 337 -10.36 -9.70 17.85
C PRO A 337 -9.03 -9.03 18.18
N PHE A 338 -7.93 -9.81 18.15
CA PHE A 338 -6.59 -9.30 18.45
C PHE A 338 -6.10 -8.30 17.40
N LEU A 339 -6.36 -8.59 16.12
CA LEU A 339 -6.03 -7.68 15.01
C LEU A 339 -6.85 -6.39 15.08
N THR A 340 -8.10 -6.45 15.54
CA THR A 340 -8.95 -5.27 15.74
C THR A 340 -8.42 -4.40 16.88
N LEU A 341 -7.99 -5.01 17.99
CA LEU A 341 -7.34 -4.28 19.08
C LEU A 341 -6.01 -3.65 18.63
N SER A 342 -5.21 -4.38 17.85
CA SER A 342 -3.98 -3.83 17.24
C SER A 342 -4.28 -2.63 16.35
N ALA A 343 -5.33 -2.71 15.52
CA ALA A 343 -5.76 -1.61 14.66
C ALA A 343 -6.23 -0.39 15.49
N PHE A 344 -6.95 -0.62 16.57
CA PHE A 344 -7.38 0.42 17.52
C PHE A 344 -6.19 1.18 18.08
N PHE A 345 -5.21 0.49 18.68
CA PHE A 345 -4.03 1.14 19.25
C PHE A 345 -3.16 1.81 18.18
N SER A 346 -3.00 1.19 17.01
CA SER A 346 -2.24 1.78 15.91
C SER A 346 -2.85 3.10 15.43
N CYS A 347 -4.17 3.20 15.38
CA CYS A 347 -4.85 4.44 15.01
C CYS A 347 -4.67 5.54 16.04
N LEU A 348 -4.74 5.22 17.33
CA LEU A 348 -4.51 6.18 18.41
C LEU A 348 -3.05 6.68 18.40
N CYS A 349 -2.09 5.78 18.27
CA CYS A 349 -0.67 6.13 18.13
C CYS A 349 -0.42 7.01 16.90
N GLY A 350 -1.02 6.67 15.75
CA GLY A 350 -0.90 7.45 14.51
C GLY A 350 -1.49 8.87 14.64
N PHE A 351 -2.59 9.02 15.38
CA PHE A 351 -3.15 10.35 15.68
C PHE A 351 -2.18 11.17 16.53
N LEU A 352 -1.68 10.61 17.63
CA LEU A 352 -0.72 11.30 18.51
C LEU A 352 0.57 11.67 17.74
N ALA A 353 1.09 10.76 16.94
CA ALA A 353 2.27 11.03 16.10
C ALA A 353 2.03 12.15 15.05
N SER A 354 0.80 12.40 14.66
CA SER A 354 0.45 13.49 13.74
C SER A 354 0.25 14.85 14.42
N ALA A 355 0.18 14.86 15.75
CA ALA A 355 0.03 16.09 16.56
C ALA A 355 1.40 16.70 16.95
N PHE A 356 2.48 15.93 16.83
CA PHE A 356 3.87 16.34 17.05
C PHE A 356 4.65 16.39 15.73
#